data_7343b3bf05754055f1255dab95d35bfa
#
_entry.id   7343b3bf05754055f1255dab95d35bfa
#
_cell.length_a   1.000
_cell.length_b   1.000
_cell.length_c   1.000
_cell.angle_alpha   90.00
_cell.angle_beta   90.00
_cell.angle_gamma   90.00
#
_symmetry.space_group_name_H-M   'P 1'
#
loop_
_entity.id
_entity.type
_entity.pdbx_description
1 polymer ?
#
loop_
_entity_poly.entity_id
_entity_poly.type
_entity_poly.pdbx_seq_one_letter_code
_entity_poly.pdbx_strand_id
1 'polypeptide(L)'
;MADVKFDDVTIQYPGAERPSVRDLDLHIADGEFLVLVGPSGCGKSTTLRALAGLEATSGGHIAIGGKDVTGTEPAARDIAMVFQDYALYPHMTVRENMGFALKVAKRSKSEIAERVDRAAEILGLEEFLDRKPKDLSGGQRQRVAMGRAIVREPQVFLMDEPLSNLDAKLRVQTRAQIVKLQKNLGVTTVYVTHDQVEAMTMGDRVAVLKDGVLQQVDSPKELYENPDNAFVAGFIGSPAMNLLPTTEPLPGFDEAPPAGYAGNGGSKELIVGVRPEHLTVDTEGSARGVRGEVSLVEELGADSYIYAETDYGTLVARGGAGAQPAIGETVVLSPAAGARIHFFDAQTQKRVGGDGRG
;
A
#
# COMPACT_ATOMS: atom_id res chain seq x y z
N MET A 1 -15.00 -2.66 19.33
CA MET A 1 -14.33 -2.76 18.04
C MET A 1 -13.64 -4.11 18.02
N ALA A 2 -13.07 -4.56 16.97
CA ALA A 2 -12.63 -5.94 16.89
C ALA A 2 -11.30 -6.04 16.10
N ASP A 3 -10.41 -6.92 16.56
CA ASP A 3 -9.28 -7.39 15.79
C ASP A 3 -9.73 -8.28 14.62
N VAL A 4 -8.86 -8.44 13.63
CA VAL A 4 -9.08 -9.36 12.51
C VAL A 4 -7.89 -10.29 12.39
N LYS A 5 -8.17 -11.59 12.24
CA LYS A 5 -7.13 -12.59 12.04
C LYS A 5 -7.43 -13.44 10.80
N PHE A 6 -6.44 -13.54 9.93
CA PHE A 6 -6.33 -14.56 8.89
C PHE A 6 -5.35 -15.61 9.40
N ASP A 7 -5.72 -16.88 9.37
CA ASP A 7 -4.96 -18.02 9.87
C ASP A 7 -4.86 -19.05 8.75
N ASP A 8 -3.71 -19.11 8.10
CA ASP A 8 -3.40 -19.98 6.94
C ASP A 8 -4.46 -19.90 5.82
N VAL A 9 -4.92 -18.68 5.50
CA VAL A 9 -6.03 -18.49 4.56
C VAL A 9 -5.58 -18.66 3.12
N THR A 10 -6.25 -19.59 2.42
CA THR A 10 -6.07 -19.83 0.99
C THR A 10 -7.38 -19.61 0.25
N ILE A 11 -7.33 -18.92 -0.89
CA ILE A 11 -8.47 -18.62 -1.75
C ILE A 11 -8.14 -19.03 -3.18
N GLN A 12 -8.84 -20.03 -3.69
CA GLN A 12 -8.69 -20.51 -5.06
C GLN A 12 -10.04 -20.57 -5.76
N TYR A 13 -10.13 -19.91 -6.90
CA TYR A 13 -11.35 -19.95 -7.72
C TYR A 13 -11.51 -21.28 -8.45
N PRO A 14 -12.72 -21.78 -8.65
CA PRO A 14 -12.96 -22.99 -9.43
C PRO A 14 -12.33 -22.90 -10.83
N GLY A 15 -11.52 -23.89 -11.17
CA GLY A 15 -10.82 -23.96 -12.46
C GLY A 15 -9.54 -23.12 -12.56
N ALA A 16 -9.17 -22.37 -11.54
CA ALA A 16 -7.89 -21.68 -11.53
C ALA A 16 -6.74 -22.68 -11.22
N GLU A 17 -5.64 -22.58 -11.96
CA GLU A 17 -4.45 -23.43 -11.74
C GLU A 17 -3.70 -23.07 -10.43
N ARG A 18 -3.82 -21.82 -9.99
CA ARG A 18 -3.15 -21.31 -8.79
C ARG A 18 -4.12 -20.55 -7.91
N PRO A 19 -3.94 -20.60 -6.59
CA PRO A 19 -4.73 -19.78 -5.68
C PRO A 19 -4.44 -18.29 -5.89
N SER A 20 -5.47 -17.47 -5.76
CA SER A 20 -5.40 -16.00 -5.78
C SER A 20 -4.86 -15.42 -4.48
N VAL A 21 -5.01 -16.14 -3.37
CA VAL A 21 -4.38 -15.88 -2.07
C VAL A 21 -3.93 -17.22 -1.52
N ARG A 22 -2.71 -17.29 -0.99
CA ARG A 22 -2.12 -18.52 -0.51
C ARG A 22 -1.46 -18.33 0.84
N ASP A 23 -1.78 -19.23 1.77
CA ASP A 23 -1.14 -19.36 3.09
C ASP A 23 -1.01 -17.99 3.79
N LEU A 24 -2.12 -17.21 3.79
CA LEU A 24 -2.11 -15.87 4.36
C LEU A 24 -2.27 -15.93 5.87
N ASP A 25 -1.19 -15.61 6.59
CA ASP A 25 -1.17 -15.32 8.02
C ASP A 25 -1.07 -13.82 8.25
N LEU A 26 -2.12 -13.21 8.80
CA LEU A 26 -2.16 -11.78 9.04
C LEU A 26 -3.05 -11.47 10.24
N HIS A 27 -2.50 -10.74 11.21
CA HIS A 27 -3.25 -10.21 12.34
C HIS A 27 -3.32 -8.67 12.25
N ILE A 28 -4.52 -8.13 12.37
CA ILE A 28 -4.85 -6.70 12.39
C ILE A 28 -5.40 -6.38 13.78
N ALA A 29 -4.74 -5.49 14.49
CA ALA A 29 -5.12 -5.14 15.85
C ALA A 29 -6.44 -4.35 15.91
N ASP A 30 -7.09 -4.36 17.04
CA ASP A 30 -8.29 -3.53 17.28
C ASP A 30 -7.97 -2.05 17.10
N GLY A 31 -8.76 -1.36 16.26
CA GLY A 31 -8.58 0.06 15.92
C GLY A 31 -7.45 0.36 14.94
N GLU A 32 -6.74 -0.64 14.44
CA GLU A 32 -5.65 -0.48 13.46
C GLU A 32 -6.17 -0.08 12.08
N PHE A 33 -5.43 0.79 11.39
CA PHE A 33 -5.60 1.08 9.98
C PHE A 33 -4.57 0.29 9.17
N LEU A 34 -4.96 -0.87 8.64
CA LEU A 34 -4.11 -1.69 7.78
C LEU A 34 -4.35 -1.37 6.30
N VAL A 35 -3.28 -1.15 5.54
CA VAL A 35 -3.34 -0.98 4.08
C VAL A 35 -2.79 -2.23 3.38
N LEU A 36 -3.54 -2.77 2.42
CA LEU A 36 -3.11 -3.83 1.52
C LEU A 36 -2.62 -3.24 0.20
N VAL A 37 -1.38 -3.49 -0.17
CA VAL A 37 -0.78 -3.02 -1.42
C VAL A 37 -0.12 -4.14 -2.20
N GLY A 38 0.13 -3.90 -3.48
CA GLY A 38 0.81 -4.83 -4.38
C GLY A 38 0.40 -4.61 -5.83
N PRO A 39 1.04 -5.30 -6.79
CA PRO A 39 0.71 -5.24 -8.20
C PRO A 39 -0.75 -5.61 -8.50
N SER A 40 -1.23 -5.27 -9.70
CA SER A 40 -2.54 -5.72 -10.15
C SER A 40 -2.63 -7.26 -10.16
N GLY A 41 -3.74 -7.80 -9.67
CA GLY A 41 -3.96 -9.25 -9.63
C GLY A 41 -3.26 -10.00 -8.49
N CYS A 42 -2.56 -9.34 -7.56
CA CYS A 42 -1.85 -10.01 -6.47
C CYS A 42 -2.74 -10.49 -5.29
N GLY A 43 -4.06 -10.38 -5.38
CA GLY A 43 -4.99 -10.91 -4.37
C GLY A 43 -5.56 -9.91 -3.37
N LYS A 44 -5.25 -8.61 -3.43
CA LYS A 44 -5.73 -7.57 -2.47
C LYS A 44 -7.25 -7.54 -2.30
N SER A 45 -7.97 -7.26 -3.40
CA SER A 45 -9.44 -7.19 -3.38
C SER A 45 -10.06 -8.54 -3.08
N THR A 46 -9.43 -9.65 -3.49
CA THR A 46 -9.85 -11.01 -3.12
C THR A 46 -9.78 -11.23 -1.62
N THR A 47 -8.65 -10.84 -0.97
CA THR A 47 -8.49 -10.89 0.49
C THR A 47 -9.54 -10.04 1.20
N LEU A 48 -9.76 -8.81 0.73
CA LEU A 48 -10.78 -7.91 1.28
C LEU A 48 -12.19 -8.51 1.17
N ARG A 49 -12.54 -9.07 -0.01
CA ARG A 49 -13.84 -9.69 -0.25
C ARG A 49 -14.04 -10.98 0.54
N ALA A 50 -12.99 -11.75 0.77
CA ALA A 50 -13.05 -12.92 1.64
C ALA A 50 -13.32 -12.51 3.10
N LEU A 51 -12.69 -11.44 3.61
CA LEU A 51 -13.00 -10.86 4.91
C LEU A 51 -14.47 -10.38 4.96
N ALA A 52 -14.96 -9.82 3.87
CA ALA A 52 -16.36 -9.40 3.73
C ALA A 52 -17.36 -10.57 3.64
N GLY A 53 -16.90 -11.80 3.42
CA GLY A 53 -17.75 -12.98 3.18
C GLY A 53 -18.34 -13.02 1.77
N LEU A 54 -17.81 -12.22 0.85
CA LEU A 54 -18.22 -12.18 -0.56
C LEU A 54 -17.47 -13.21 -1.41
N GLU A 55 -16.35 -13.71 -0.91
CA GLU A 55 -15.56 -14.78 -1.53
C GLU A 55 -15.35 -15.90 -0.51
N ALA A 56 -15.46 -17.13 -0.95
CA ALA A 56 -15.24 -18.30 -0.11
C ALA A 56 -13.74 -18.60 0.02
N THR A 57 -13.29 -18.99 1.21
CA THR A 57 -11.96 -19.53 1.42
C THR A 57 -11.91 -20.99 1.01
N SER A 58 -10.79 -21.42 0.44
CA SER A 58 -10.52 -22.83 0.11
C SER A 58 -9.82 -23.55 1.26
N GLY A 59 -9.17 -22.82 2.16
CA GLY A 59 -8.48 -23.32 3.35
C GLY A 59 -8.29 -22.22 4.37
N GLY A 60 -7.92 -22.58 5.60
CA GLY A 60 -7.68 -21.66 6.70
C GLY A 60 -8.94 -21.02 7.30
N HIS A 61 -8.74 -20.08 8.21
CA HIS A 61 -9.80 -19.46 8.99
C HIS A 61 -9.68 -17.94 9.03
N ILE A 62 -10.84 -17.24 9.02
CA ILE A 62 -10.93 -15.79 9.25
C ILE A 62 -11.72 -15.54 10.52
N ALA A 63 -11.14 -14.78 11.45
CA ALA A 63 -11.79 -14.38 12.68
C ALA A 63 -11.94 -12.86 12.81
N ILE A 64 -13.03 -12.39 13.40
CA ILE A 64 -13.31 -10.99 13.74
C ILE A 64 -13.69 -10.95 15.22
N GLY A 65 -12.95 -10.21 16.05
CA GLY A 65 -13.18 -10.12 17.49
C GLY A 65 -13.11 -11.49 18.16
N GLY A 66 -12.18 -12.34 17.74
CA GLY A 66 -12.01 -13.71 18.23
C GLY A 66 -13.07 -14.71 17.77
N LYS A 67 -14.08 -14.29 16.99
CA LYS A 67 -15.14 -15.17 16.47
C LYS A 67 -14.76 -15.62 15.06
N ASP A 68 -14.74 -16.93 14.80
CA ASP A 68 -14.60 -17.47 13.45
C ASP A 68 -15.81 -17.07 12.58
N VAL A 69 -15.53 -16.41 11.45
CA VAL A 69 -16.51 -15.95 10.48
C VAL A 69 -16.34 -16.58 9.10
N THR A 70 -15.47 -17.57 8.97
CA THR A 70 -15.09 -18.20 7.69
C THR A 70 -16.30 -18.59 6.83
N GLY A 71 -17.24 -19.34 7.40
CA GLY A 71 -18.49 -19.76 6.75
C GLY A 71 -19.69 -18.82 6.97
N THR A 72 -19.47 -17.62 7.54
CA THR A 72 -20.56 -16.72 7.90
C THR A 72 -20.92 -15.82 6.73
N GLU A 73 -22.22 -15.67 6.45
CA GLU A 73 -22.74 -14.78 5.42
C GLU A 73 -22.35 -13.30 5.69
N PRO A 74 -22.15 -12.48 4.65
CA PRO A 74 -21.71 -11.08 4.78
C PRO A 74 -22.56 -10.24 5.75
N ALA A 75 -23.86 -10.41 5.74
CA ALA A 75 -24.80 -9.65 6.57
C ALA A 75 -24.62 -9.92 8.09
N ALA A 76 -24.03 -11.07 8.46
CA ALA A 76 -23.84 -11.48 9.85
C ALA A 76 -22.42 -11.24 10.38
N ARG A 77 -21.52 -10.66 9.57
CA ARG A 77 -20.11 -10.37 9.95
C ARG A 77 -19.91 -9.04 10.67
N ASP A 78 -20.94 -8.23 10.78
CA ASP A 78 -20.89 -6.88 11.38
C ASP A 78 -19.76 -5.97 10.81
N ILE A 79 -19.66 -5.98 9.50
CA ILE A 79 -18.71 -5.18 8.72
C ILE A 79 -19.44 -4.16 7.86
N ALA A 80 -18.74 -3.11 7.43
CA ALA A 80 -19.20 -2.22 6.37
C ALA A 80 -18.13 -2.10 5.29
N MET A 81 -18.56 -2.16 4.02
CA MET A 81 -17.67 -2.08 2.88
C MET A 81 -17.99 -0.87 2.00
N VAL A 82 -16.95 -0.14 1.62
CA VAL A 82 -16.98 0.93 0.61
C VAL A 82 -16.33 0.37 -0.65
N PHE A 83 -17.11 0.32 -1.74
CA PHE A 83 -16.68 -0.17 -3.04
C PHE A 83 -16.05 0.94 -3.88
N GLN A 84 -15.23 0.55 -4.84
CA GLN A 84 -14.53 1.44 -5.77
C GLN A 84 -15.47 2.35 -6.57
N ASP A 85 -16.65 1.86 -6.96
CA ASP A 85 -17.67 2.59 -7.72
C ASP A 85 -18.71 3.31 -6.83
N TYR A 86 -18.47 3.36 -5.52
CA TYR A 86 -19.33 3.92 -4.48
C TYR A 86 -20.68 3.21 -4.31
N ALA A 87 -21.18 2.48 -5.29
CA ALA A 87 -22.44 1.71 -5.28
C ALA A 87 -23.64 2.50 -4.71
N LEU A 88 -23.76 3.79 -5.05
CA LEU A 88 -24.88 4.64 -4.60
C LEU A 88 -26.17 4.32 -5.38
N TYR A 89 -27.31 4.34 -4.68
CA TYR A 89 -28.62 4.23 -5.29
C TYR A 89 -28.99 5.53 -6.01
N PRO A 90 -29.02 5.58 -7.37
CA PRO A 90 -29.10 6.85 -8.11
C PRO A 90 -30.44 7.57 -7.98
N HIS A 91 -31.51 6.85 -7.64
CA HIS A 91 -32.86 7.36 -7.46
C HIS A 91 -33.15 7.91 -6.06
N MET A 92 -32.30 7.57 -5.08
CA MET A 92 -32.39 7.99 -3.68
C MET A 92 -31.61 9.27 -3.43
N THR A 93 -32.08 10.10 -2.47
CA THR A 93 -31.32 11.23 -1.94
C THR A 93 -30.09 10.76 -1.13
N VAL A 94 -29.22 11.69 -0.73
CA VAL A 94 -28.10 11.39 0.18
C VAL A 94 -28.62 10.81 1.50
N ARG A 95 -29.62 11.45 2.11
CA ARG A 95 -30.28 11.00 3.35
C ARG A 95 -30.80 9.56 3.21
N GLU A 96 -31.50 9.28 2.11
CA GLU A 96 -32.05 7.96 1.85
C GLU A 96 -30.96 6.90 1.59
N ASN A 97 -29.89 7.26 0.85
CA ASN A 97 -28.74 6.39 0.63
C ASN A 97 -28.08 6.01 1.96
N MET A 98 -27.79 7.00 2.83
CA MET A 98 -27.17 6.75 4.11
C MET A 98 -28.07 5.92 5.03
N GLY A 99 -29.35 6.24 5.12
CA GLY A 99 -30.30 5.56 6.02
C GLY A 99 -30.78 4.20 5.53
N PHE A 100 -30.50 3.80 4.28
CA PHE A 100 -31.09 2.61 3.66
C PHE A 100 -30.83 1.33 4.45
N ALA A 101 -29.62 1.08 4.86
CA ALA A 101 -29.26 -0.11 5.62
C ALA A 101 -30.01 -0.21 6.96
N LEU A 102 -30.17 0.90 7.66
CA LEU A 102 -30.93 0.98 8.91
C LEU A 102 -32.42 0.74 8.69
N LYS A 103 -32.96 1.23 7.56
CA LYS A 103 -34.35 0.98 7.16
C LYS A 103 -34.60 -0.51 6.89
N VAL A 104 -33.68 -1.19 6.20
CA VAL A 104 -33.73 -2.64 5.97
C VAL A 104 -33.65 -3.40 7.30
N ALA A 105 -32.83 -2.93 8.22
CA ALA A 105 -32.71 -3.46 9.60
C ALA A 105 -33.92 -3.10 10.49
N LYS A 106 -34.98 -2.48 9.92
CA LYS A 106 -36.23 -2.11 10.62
C LYS A 106 -36.01 -1.21 11.85
N ARG A 107 -34.98 -0.35 11.83
CA ARG A 107 -34.77 0.66 12.86
C ARG A 107 -35.86 1.73 12.84
N SER A 108 -36.10 2.40 13.94
CA SER A 108 -37.10 3.48 14.03
C SER A 108 -36.73 4.67 13.16
N LYS A 109 -37.71 5.43 12.70
CA LYS A 109 -37.48 6.64 11.88
C LYS A 109 -36.63 7.69 12.63
N SER A 110 -36.83 7.81 13.95
CA SER A 110 -36.05 8.72 14.80
C SER A 110 -34.58 8.29 14.90
N GLU A 111 -34.32 7.00 15.13
CA GLU A 111 -32.93 6.46 15.16
C GLU A 111 -32.22 6.62 13.81
N ILE A 112 -32.92 6.37 12.69
CA ILE A 112 -32.37 6.58 11.35
C ILE A 112 -32.00 8.04 11.13
N ALA A 113 -32.89 8.98 11.48
CA ALA A 113 -32.65 10.41 11.32
C ALA A 113 -31.42 10.85 12.15
N GLU A 114 -31.38 10.49 13.43
CA GLU A 114 -30.30 10.83 14.34
C GLU A 114 -28.94 10.32 13.84
N ARG A 115 -28.83 9.03 13.44
CA ARG A 115 -27.57 8.44 12.94
C ARG A 115 -27.14 9.04 11.61
N VAL A 116 -28.10 9.34 10.70
CA VAL A 116 -27.80 9.98 9.42
C VAL A 116 -27.34 11.41 9.62
N ASP A 117 -28.00 12.19 10.47
CA ASP A 117 -27.61 13.59 10.75
C ASP A 117 -26.22 13.63 11.40
N ARG A 118 -25.92 12.77 12.38
CA ARG A 118 -24.59 12.64 12.99
C ARG A 118 -23.51 12.25 11.96
N ALA A 119 -23.79 11.30 11.08
CA ALA A 119 -22.84 10.91 10.05
C ALA A 119 -22.66 12.01 9.00
N ALA A 120 -23.71 12.76 8.68
CA ALA A 120 -23.64 13.92 7.78
C ALA A 120 -22.77 15.03 8.37
N GLU A 121 -22.91 15.34 9.65
CA GLU A 121 -22.06 16.32 10.37
C GLU A 121 -20.58 15.92 10.32
N ILE A 122 -20.27 14.66 10.65
CA ILE A 122 -18.88 14.12 10.61
C ILE A 122 -18.27 14.27 9.21
N LEU A 123 -19.08 14.11 8.16
CA LEU A 123 -18.63 14.08 6.75
C LEU A 123 -18.80 15.43 6.03
N GLY A 124 -19.39 16.45 6.67
CA GLY A 124 -19.72 17.72 6.04
C GLY A 124 -20.69 17.55 4.86
N LEU A 125 -21.78 16.83 5.08
CA LEU A 125 -22.81 16.51 4.09
C LEU A 125 -24.18 17.12 4.40
N GLU A 126 -24.32 17.95 5.44
CA GLU A 126 -25.59 18.48 5.93
C GLU A 126 -26.38 19.22 4.81
N GLU A 127 -25.68 20.08 4.04
CA GLU A 127 -26.28 20.85 2.95
C GLU A 127 -26.63 19.97 1.71
N PHE A 128 -26.18 18.72 1.69
CA PHE A 128 -26.34 17.82 0.53
C PHE A 128 -27.37 16.72 0.77
N LEU A 129 -27.94 16.63 1.99
CA LEU A 129 -28.81 15.52 2.40
C LEU A 129 -30.01 15.27 1.49
N ASP A 130 -30.59 16.31 0.89
CA ASP A 130 -31.74 16.22 0.00
C ASP A 130 -31.38 16.11 -1.48
N ARG A 131 -30.07 16.15 -1.84
CA ARG A 131 -29.60 15.99 -3.22
C ARG A 131 -29.53 14.52 -3.61
N LYS A 132 -29.53 14.27 -4.93
CA LYS A 132 -29.32 12.95 -5.50
C LYS A 132 -27.87 12.79 -5.95
N PRO A 133 -27.36 11.55 -6.09
CA PRO A 133 -25.97 11.29 -6.51
C PRO A 133 -25.52 11.99 -7.79
N LYS A 134 -26.43 12.18 -8.76
CA LYS A 134 -26.14 12.90 -10.02
C LYS A 134 -25.76 14.38 -9.80
N ASP A 135 -26.23 15.00 -8.72
CA ASP A 135 -26.03 16.42 -8.38
C ASP A 135 -24.82 16.63 -7.46
N LEU A 136 -23.98 15.61 -7.28
CA LEU A 136 -22.81 15.60 -6.38
C LEU A 136 -21.50 15.49 -7.16
N SER A 137 -20.46 16.13 -6.63
CA SER A 137 -19.07 15.88 -7.10
C SER A 137 -18.59 14.47 -6.74
N GLY A 138 -17.48 14.03 -7.34
CA GLY A 138 -16.85 12.73 -7.03
C GLY A 138 -16.57 12.54 -5.53
N GLY A 139 -15.93 13.54 -4.89
CA GLY A 139 -15.64 13.48 -3.46
C GLY A 139 -16.88 13.54 -2.57
N GLN A 140 -17.95 14.24 -3.00
CA GLN A 140 -19.22 14.19 -2.28
C GLN A 140 -19.87 12.80 -2.37
N ARG A 141 -19.88 12.18 -3.56
CA ARG A 141 -20.38 10.81 -3.71
C ARG A 141 -19.62 9.82 -2.85
N GLN A 142 -18.30 9.94 -2.80
CA GLN A 142 -17.46 9.12 -1.93
C GLN A 142 -17.83 9.30 -0.45
N ARG A 143 -17.96 10.56 0.03
CA ARG A 143 -18.39 10.82 1.41
C ARG A 143 -19.76 10.24 1.72
N VAL A 144 -20.69 10.24 0.76
CA VAL A 144 -21.98 9.57 0.92
C VAL A 144 -21.82 8.04 1.05
N ALA A 145 -20.94 7.42 0.28
CA ALA A 145 -20.63 5.99 0.40
C ALA A 145 -20.02 5.66 1.78
N MET A 146 -19.13 6.52 2.28
CA MET A 146 -18.62 6.41 3.65
C MET A 146 -19.73 6.58 4.70
N GLY A 147 -20.64 7.55 4.51
CA GLY A 147 -21.79 7.75 5.38
C GLY A 147 -22.68 6.52 5.49
N ARG A 148 -22.92 5.81 4.36
CA ARG A 148 -23.65 4.52 4.35
C ARG A 148 -22.99 3.47 5.23
N ALA A 149 -21.67 3.49 5.30
CA ALA A 149 -20.88 2.57 6.12
C ALA A 149 -20.94 2.97 7.61
N ILE A 150 -20.74 4.26 7.90
CA ILE A 150 -20.65 4.81 9.26
C ILE A 150 -21.94 4.64 10.05
N VAL A 151 -23.11 4.91 9.43
CA VAL A 151 -24.42 4.83 10.10
C VAL A 151 -24.72 3.46 10.70
N ARG A 152 -24.00 2.41 10.25
CA ARG A 152 -24.15 1.04 10.75
C ARG A 152 -23.35 0.79 12.03
N GLU A 153 -22.39 1.65 12.35
CA GLU A 153 -21.46 1.49 13.49
C GLU A 153 -20.80 0.09 13.48
N PRO A 154 -20.12 -0.30 12.36
CA PRO A 154 -19.60 -1.65 12.19
C PRO A 154 -18.37 -1.88 13.08
N GLN A 155 -18.03 -3.14 13.35
CA GLN A 155 -16.79 -3.50 14.04
C GLN A 155 -15.55 -3.32 13.16
N VAL A 156 -15.68 -3.52 11.83
CA VAL A 156 -14.58 -3.39 10.86
C VAL A 156 -15.04 -2.64 9.62
N PHE A 157 -14.23 -1.68 9.17
CA PHE A 157 -14.37 -0.98 7.89
C PHE A 157 -13.51 -1.64 6.82
N LEU A 158 -14.10 -1.89 5.65
CA LEU A 158 -13.43 -2.40 4.47
C LEU A 158 -13.53 -1.37 3.35
N MET A 159 -12.42 -1.03 2.71
CA MET A 159 -12.38 -0.03 1.64
C MET A 159 -11.60 -0.59 0.44
N ASP A 160 -12.30 -0.82 -0.68
CA ASP A 160 -11.73 -1.34 -1.93
C ASP A 160 -11.46 -0.18 -2.90
N GLU A 161 -10.23 0.31 -2.96
CA GLU A 161 -9.74 1.41 -3.81
C GLU A 161 -10.65 2.65 -3.85
N PRO A 162 -11.08 3.20 -2.70
CA PRO A 162 -12.13 4.22 -2.69
C PRO A 162 -11.71 5.56 -3.30
N LEU A 163 -10.41 5.82 -3.51
CA LEU A 163 -9.89 7.08 -4.06
C LEU A 163 -9.52 7.01 -5.54
N SER A 164 -9.60 5.83 -6.17
CA SER A 164 -9.14 5.61 -7.55
C SER A 164 -9.82 6.50 -8.59
N ASN A 165 -11.08 6.85 -8.38
CA ASN A 165 -11.91 7.65 -9.31
C ASN A 165 -11.86 9.17 -9.04
N LEU A 166 -10.93 9.66 -8.21
CA LEU A 166 -10.77 11.06 -7.87
C LEU A 166 -9.57 11.69 -8.57
N ASP A 167 -9.69 12.99 -8.90
CA ASP A 167 -8.54 13.79 -9.34
C ASP A 167 -7.49 13.94 -8.23
N ALA A 168 -6.25 14.30 -8.59
CA ALA A 168 -5.12 14.34 -7.66
C ALA A 168 -5.35 15.28 -6.46
N LYS A 169 -5.93 16.46 -6.67
CA LYS A 169 -6.17 17.45 -5.60
C LYS A 169 -7.21 16.92 -4.60
N LEU A 170 -8.31 16.40 -5.14
CA LEU A 170 -9.40 15.86 -4.31
C LEU A 170 -8.95 14.60 -3.56
N ARG A 171 -8.09 13.77 -4.19
CA ARG A 171 -7.51 12.57 -3.58
C ARG A 171 -6.71 12.93 -2.32
N VAL A 172 -5.83 13.94 -2.37
CA VAL A 172 -5.06 14.41 -1.21
C VAL A 172 -5.98 14.86 -0.07
N GLN A 173 -7.00 15.66 -0.37
CA GLN A 173 -7.94 16.16 0.64
C GLN A 173 -8.75 15.02 1.28
N THR A 174 -9.24 14.10 0.46
CA THR A 174 -10.08 13.00 0.94
C THR A 174 -9.29 11.98 1.74
N ARG A 175 -8.01 11.73 1.39
CA ARG A 175 -7.09 10.90 2.16
C ARG A 175 -6.99 11.38 3.61
N ALA A 176 -6.72 12.68 3.80
CA ALA A 176 -6.65 13.28 5.13
C ALA A 176 -7.97 13.15 5.92
N GLN A 177 -9.12 13.26 5.22
CA GLN A 177 -10.44 13.10 5.82
C GLN A 177 -10.69 11.64 6.27
N ILE A 178 -10.29 10.65 5.46
CA ILE A 178 -10.44 9.22 5.81
C ILE A 178 -9.62 8.89 7.06
N VAL A 179 -8.35 9.31 7.12
CA VAL A 179 -7.50 9.06 8.29
C VAL A 179 -8.07 9.72 9.54
N LYS A 180 -8.49 10.98 9.44
CA LYS A 180 -9.13 11.68 10.56
C LYS A 180 -10.40 10.99 11.02
N LEU A 181 -11.24 10.57 10.08
CA LEU A 181 -12.48 9.84 10.36
C LEU A 181 -12.22 8.54 11.11
N GLN A 182 -11.31 7.71 10.60
CA GLN A 182 -10.98 6.43 11.22
C GLN A 182 -10.47 6.63 12.66
N LYS A 183 -9.56 7.61 12.87
CA LYS A 183 -9.06 7.94 14.22
C LYS A 183 -10.16 8.40 15.17
N ASN A 184 -11.11 9.19 14.68
CA ASN A 184 -12.24 9.66 15.50
C ASN A 184 -13.20 8.53 15.87
N LEU A 185 -13.39 7.55 14.97
CA LEU A 185 -14.28 6.40 15.20
C LEU A 185 -13.57 5.27 15.93
N GLY A 186 -12.23 5.19 15.84
CA GLY A 186 -11.40 4.11 16.40
C GLY A 186 -11.67 2.74 15.78
N VAL A 187 -12.36 2.64 14.65
CA VAL A 187 -12.78 1.37 14.04
C VAL A 187 -11.62 0.74 13.27
N THR A 188 -11.42 -0.56 13.46
CA THR A 188 -10.46 -1.37 12.68
C THR A 188 -10.76 -1.22 11.19
N THR A 189 -9.76 -0.86 10.39
CA THR A 189 -9.95 -0.54 8.98
C THR A 189 -8.98 -1.34 8.12
N VAL A 190 -9.51 -1.99 7.07
CA VAL A 190 -8.71 -2.62 6.01
C VAL A 190 -8.94 -1.86 4.71
N TYR A 191 -7.87 -1.29 4.19
CA TYR A 191 -7.88 -0.42 3.03
C TYR A 191 -7.06 -1.03 1.89
N VAL A 192 -7.65 -1.18 0.73
CA VAL A 192 -6.95 -1.65 -0.49
C VAL A 192 -6.62 -0.45 -1.38
N THR A 193 -5.39 -0.38 -1.84
CA THR A 193 -4.97 0.59 -2.85
C THR A 193 -3.86 0.02 -3.74
N HIS A 194 -3.69 0.61 -4.92
CA HIS A 194 -2.51 0.46 -5.76
C HIS A 194 -1.58 1.69 -5.69
N ASP A 195 -1.98 2.75 -4.98
CA ASP A 195 -1.21 3.98 -4.80
C ASP A 195 -0.30 3.86 -3.57
N GLN A 196 1.02 3.89 -3.81
CA GLN A 196 2.02 3.79 -2.73
C GLN A 196 1.97 4.97 -1.77
N VAL A 197 1.64 6.18 -2.28
CA VAL A 197 1.56 7.38 -1.43
C VAL A 197 0.40 7.25 -0.44
N GLU A 198 -0.72 6.66 -0.87
CA GLU A 198 -1.83 6.33 0.03
C GLU A 198 -1.38 5.37 1.12
N ALA A 199 -0.72 4.27 0.73
CA ALA A 199 -0.24 3.27 1.67
C ALA A 199 0.73 3.85 2.70
N MET A 200 1.71 4.61 2.25
CA MET A 200 2.75 5.17 3.10
C MET A 200 2.27 6.31 4.02
N THR A 201 1.10 6.90 3.72
CA THR A 201 0.60 8.09 4.47
C THR A 201 -0.64 7.82 5.31
N MET A 202 -1.37 6.73 5.07
CA MET A 202 -2.63 6.44 5.75
C MET A 202 -2.54 5.31 6.77
N GLY A 203 -1.77 4.25 6.46
CA GLY A 203 -1.72 3.04 7.27
C GLY A 203 -0.87 3.17 8.53
N ASP A 204 -1.35 2.60 9.62
CA ASP A 204 -0.49 2.29 10.77
C ASP A 204 0.49 1.18 10.38
N ARG A 205 0.01 0.17 9.65
CA ARG A 205 0.82 -0.85 8.97
C ARG A 205 0.37 -1.03 7.52
N VAL A 206 1.30 -1.50 6.70
CA VAL A 206 1.08 -1.82 5.29
C VAL A 206 1.48 -3.27 5.04
N ALA A 207 0.58 -4.05 4.46
CA ALA A 207 0.83 -5.42 4.03
C ALA A 207 1.07 -5.43 2.52
N VAL A 208 2.25 -5.88 2.12
CA VAL A 208 2.68 -5.95 0.72
C VAL A 208 2.42 -7.36 0.20
N LEU A 209 1.57 -7.50 -0.82
CA LEU A 209 1.25 -8.76 -1.45
C LEU A 209 1.90 -8.88 -2.83
N LYS A 210 2.36 -10.09 -3.17
CA LYS A 210 2.82 -10.47 -4.51
C LYS A 210 2.34 -11.87 -4.85
N ASP A 211 1.69 -12.04 -6.00
CA ASP A 211 1.26 -13.35 -6.52
C ASP A 211 0.48 -14.19 -5.48
N GLY A 212 -0.40 -13.54 -4.73
CA GLY A 212 -1.23 -14.16 -3.69
C GLY A 212 -0.53 -14.41 -2.36
N VAL A 213 0.72 -14.02 -2.20
CA VAL A 213 1.53 -14.26 -1.00
C VAL A 213 1.87 -12.96 -0.30
N LEU A 214 1.72 -12.92 1.02
CA LEU A 214 2.20 -11.83 1.86
C LEU A 214 3.73 -11.80 1.86
N GLN A 215 4.30 -10.68 1.46
CA GLN A 215 5.76 -10.50 1.37
C GLN A 215 6.34 -9.89 2.64
N GLN A 216 5.65 -8.89 3.18
CA GLN A 216 6.01 -8.21 4.44
C GLN A 216 4.81 -7.41 4.93
N VAL A 217 4.67 -7.30 6.24
CA VAL A 217 3.71 -6.40 6.89
C VAL A 217 4.40 -5.65 8.01
N ASP A 218 4.47 -4.33 7.90
CA ASP A 218 5.14 -3.49 8.90
C ASP A 218 4.65 -2.03 8.78
N SER A 219 5.17 -1.15 9.64
CA SER A 219 4.94 0.29 9.50
C SER A 219 5.50 0.80 8.16
N PRO A 220 4.95 1.87 7.58
CA PRO A 220 5.48 2.47 6.35
C PRO A 220 6.98 2.73 6.39
N LYS A 221 7.49 3.23 7.53
CA LYS A 221 8.91 3.51 7.73
C LYS A 221 9.76 2.24 7.66
N GLU A 222 9.35 1.17 8.35
CA GLU A 222 10.09 -0.10 8.34
C GLU A 222 10.13 -0.74 6.96
N LEU A 223 9.01 -0.72 6.22
CA LEU A 223 8.98 -1.22 4.84
C LEU A 223 9.95 -0.48 3.92
N TYR A 224 10.12 0.82 4.13
CA TYR A 224 11.04 1.65 3.36
C TYR A 224 12.51 1.44 3.76
N GLU A 225 12.78 1.46 5.08
CA GLU A 225 14.14 1.38 5.63
C GLU A 225 14.67 -0.05 5.72
N ASN A 226 13.78 -1.04 5.95
CA ASN A 226 14.15 -2.42 6.24
C ASN A 226 13.31 -3.42 5.42
N PRO A 227 13.34 -3.39 4.08
CA PRO A 227 12.61 -4.35 3.26
C PRO A 227 13.15 -5.77 3.47
N ASP A 228 12.26 -6.77 3.64
CA ASP A 228 12.62 -8.17 3.88
C ASP A 228 13.12 -8.88 2.62
N ASN A 229 12.81 -8.35 1.45
CA ASN A 229 13.23 -8.92 0.18
C ASN A 229 13.37 -7.86 -0.91
N ALA A 230 14.03 -8.24 -2.02
CA ALA A 230 14.27 -7.36 -3.16
C ALA A 230 12.96 -6.86 -3.81
N PHE A 231 11.89 -7.67 -3.77
CA PHE A 231 10.60 -7.23 -4.31
C PHE A 231 10.03 -6.06 -3.49
N VAL A 232 9.98 -6.16 -2.17
CA VAL A 232 9.49 -5.06 -1.30
C VAL A 232 10.36 -3.82 -1.48
N ALA A 233 11.70 -3.99 -1.54
CA ALA A 233 12.65 -2.91 -1.78
C ALA A 233 12.38 -2.15 -3.08
N GLY A 234 12.13 -2.88 -4.18
CA GLY A 234 11.83 -2.31 -5.49
C GLY A 234 10.37 -1.86 -5.66
N PHE A 235 9.45 -2.36 -4.83
CA PHE A 235 8.05 -1.98 -4.89
C PHE A 235 7.76 -0.73 -4.04
N ILE A 236 8.38 -0.58 -2.88
CA ILE A 236 8.16 0.53 -1.95
C ILE A 236 9.13 1.68 -2.23
N GLY A 237 8.58 2.83 -2.57
CA GLY A 237 9.31 4.07 -2.88
C GLY A 237 9.07 4.55 -4.31
N SER A 238 9.14 5.87 -4.52
CA SER A 238 9.03 6.52 -5.82
C SER A 238 10.05 7.66 -5.89
N PRO A 239 11.16 7.48 -6.62
CA PRO A 239 11.54 6.27 -7.36
C PRO A 239 11.84 5.06 -6.48
N ALA A 240 11.83 3.87 -7.11
CA ALA A 240 12.14 2.61 -6.45
C ALA A 240 13.60 2.53 -6.00
N MET A 241 13.93 1.58 -5.10
CA MET A 241 15.32 1.25 -4.77
C MET A 241 16.05 0.74 -6.02
N ASN A 242 17.26 1.25 -6.27
CA ASN A 242 18.15 0.64 -7.26
C ASN A 242 18.53 -0.76 -6.79
N LEU A 243 18.35 -1.75 -7.64
CA LEU A 243 18.66 -3.14 -7.38
C LEU A 243 19.67 -3.62 -8.43
N LEU A 244 20.92 -3.84 -8.02
CA LEU A 244 22.03 -4.17 -8.89
C LEU A 244 22.43 -5.64 -8.66
N PRO A 245 22.04 -6.57 -9.57
CA PRO A 245 22.57 -7.93 -9.54
C PRO A 245 24.07 -7.91 -9.80
N THR A 246 24.85 -8.62 -8.96
CA THR A 246 26.30 -8.67 -9.12
C THR A 246 26.90 -9.96 -8.60
N THR A 247 27.99 -10.37 -9.25
CA THR A 247 28.88 -11.47 -8.82
C THR A 247 30.22 -10.94 -8.30
N GLU A 248 30.43 -9.61 -8.34
CA GLU A 248 31.67 -8.93 -7.96
C GLU A 248 31.36 -7.68 -7.12
N PRO A 249 32.34 -7.18 -6.33
CA PRO A 249 32.17 -5.91 -5.63
C PRO A 249 31.91 -4.76 -6.58
N LEU A 250 30.90 -3.94 -6.28
CA LEU A 250 30.58 -2.77 -7.08
C LEU A 250 31.60 -1.64 -6.83
N PRO A 251 32.13 -0.97 -7.86
CA PRO A 251 33.03 0.15 -7.69
C PRO A 251 32.42 1.25 -6.83
N GLY A 252 33.13 1.69 -5.78
CA GLY A 252 32.68 2.75 -4.88
C GLY A 252 31.67 2.32 -3.80
N PHE A 253 31.23 1.06 -3.78
CA PHE A 253 30.40 0.49 -2.74
C PHE A 253 31.32 -0.23 -1.74
N ASP A 254 31.81 0.50 -0.76
CA ASP A 254 32.84 -0.01 0.17
C ASP A 254 32.28 -0.86 1.31
N GLU A 255 30.94 -0.98 1.46
CA GLU A 255 30.30 -1.87 2.42
C GLU A 255 30.48 -3.33 1.98
N ALA A 256 31.10 -4.13 2.85
CA ALA A 256 31.36 -5.54 2.56
C ALA A 256 30.06 -6.34 2.61
N PRO A 257 29.76 -7.17 1.58
CA PRO A 257 28.62 -8.06 1.61
C PRO A 257 28.78 -9.14 2.70
N PRO A 258 27.71 -9.82 3.11
CA PRO A 258 27.79 -10.91 4.08
C PRO A 258 28.74 -12.03 3.65
N ALA A 259 29.28 -12.75 4.63
CA ALA A 259 30.19 -13.87 4.38
C ALA A 259 29.51 -14.95 3.50
N GLY A 260 30.28 -15.51 2.53
CA GLY A 260 29.79 -16.51 1.60
C GLY A 260 29.16 -15.98 0.33
N TYR A 261 29.03 -14.66 0.19
CA TYR A 261 28.60 -14.01 -1.04
C TYR A 261 29.77 -13.40 -1.82
N ALA A 262 29.49 -13.02 -3.06
CA ALA A 262 30.48 -12.38 -3.94
C ALA A 262 31.05 -11.12 -3.25
N GLY A 263 32.38 -10.99 -3.29
CA GLY A 263 33.10 -9.91 -2.61
C GLY A 263 33.46 -10.15 -1.14
N ASN A 264 33.00 -11.26 -0.52
CA ASN A 264 33.38 -11.67 0.83
C ASN A 264 33.58 -13.19 0.96
N GLY A 265 34.51 -13.72 0.19
CA GLY A 265 34.98 -15.12 0.26
C GLY A 265 34.02 -16.17 -0.28
N GLY A 266 32.95 -15.79 -1.03
CA GLY A 266 31.97 -16.68 -1.63
C GLY A 266 31.73 -16.39 -3.11
N SER A 267 30.94 -17.29 -3.76
CA SER A 267 30.57 -17.20 -5.18
C SER A 267 29.05 -17.04 -5.41
N LYS A 268 28.28 -16.83 -4.35
CA LYS A 268 26.83 -16.63 -4.49
C LYS A 268 26.54 -15.26 -5.09
N GLU A 269 25.66 -15.22 -6.06
CA GLU A 269 25.15 -13.98 -6.62
C GLU A 269 24.38 -13.17 -5.58
N LEU A 270 24.54 -11.86 -5.67
CA LEU A 270 23.98 -10.90 -4.76
C LEU A 270 23.20 -9.82 -5.53
N ILE A 271 22.16 -9.29 -4.94
CA ILE A 271 21.54 -8.04 -5.38
C ILE A 271 21.91 -6.96 -4.36
N VAL A 272 22.61 -5.93 -4.82
CA VAL A 272 22.91 -4.76 -4.01
C VAL A 272 21.80 -3.73 -4.18
N GLY A 273 21.19 -3.32 -3.07
CA GLY A 273 20.11 -2.34 -3.03
C GLY A 273 20.58 -1.00 -2.48
N VAL A 274 20.29 0.09 -3.20
CA VAL A 274 20.56 1.46 -2.73
C VAL A 274 19.43 2.39 -3.13
N ARG A 275 18.95 3.23 -2.20
CA ARG A 275 17.91 4.22 -2.49
C ARG A 275 18.46 5.36 -3.36
N PRO A 276 17.64 5.97 -4.25
CA PRO A 276 18.06 7.09 -5.09
C PRO A 276 18.64 8.27 -4.33
N GLU A 277 18.12 8.60 -3.15
CA GLU A 277 18.60 9.67 -2.29
C GLU A 277 19.92 9.36 -1.58
N HIS A 278 20.36 8.11 -1.59
CA HIS A 278 21.62 7.64 -1.05
C HIS A 278 22.74 7.55 -2.09
N LEU A 279 22.45 7.92 -3.34
CA LEU A 279 23.46 8.03 -4.41
C LEU A 279 23.86 9.49 -4.65
N THR A 280 25.12 9.69 -4.87
CA THR A 280 25.70 10.94 -5.38
C THR A 280 26.05 10.79 -6.85
N VAL A 281 26.00 11.88 -7.61
CA VAL A 281 26.34 11.95 -9.02
C VAL A 281 27.54 12.87 -9.17
N ASP A 282 28.64 12.36 -9.73
CA ASP A 282 29.85 13.11 -10.07
C ASP A 282 29.99 13.23 -11.59
N THR A 283 29.96 14.46 -12.09
CA THR A 283 30.13 14.79 -13.52
C THR A 283 31.58 14.99 -13.92
N GLU A 284 32.48 15.21 -12.94
CA GLU A 284 33.92 15.40 -13.20
C GLU A 284 34.66 14.07 -13.40
N GLY A 285 34.00 12.94 -13.05
CA GLY A 285 34.56 11.60 -13.21
C GLY A 285 35.72 11.28 -12.27
N SER A 286 35.91 12.07 -11.21
CA SER A 286 36.97 11.92 -10.23
C SER A 286 36.61 10.91 -9.13
N ALA A 287 35.32 10.68 -8.90
CA ALA A 287 34.86 9.75 -7.88
C ALA A 287 35.04 8.29 -8.30
N ARG A 288 35.25 7.41 -7.31
CA ARG A 288 35.20 5.97 -7.50
C ARG A 288 33.74 5.52 -7.41
N GLY A 289 33.20 4.96 -8.47
CA GLY A 289 31.80 4.56 -8.49
C GLY A 289 31.43 3.83 -9.77
N VAL A 290 30.15 3.60 -9.94
CA VAL A 290 29.55 2.99 -11.14
C VAL A 290 29.43 4.07 -12.20
N ARG A 291 30.04 3.85 -13.38
CA ARG A 291 29.94 4.75 -14.53
C ARG A 291 28.62 4.49 -15.30
N GLY A 292 28.01 5.56 -15.76
CA GLY A 292 26.81 5.49 -16.58
C GLY A 292 26.69 6.69 -17.50
N GLU A 293 25.85 6.56 -18.52
CA GLU A 293 25.46 7.64 -19.42
C GLU A 293 24.06 8.12 -19.05
N VAL A 294 23.87 9.41 -18.86
CA VAL A 294 22.57 9.99 -18.48
C VAL A 294 21.56 9.79 -19.61
N SER A 295 20.49 9.04 -19.33
CA SER A 295 19.42 8.76 -20.29
C SER A 295 18.19 9.68 -20.09
N LEU A 296 17.95 10.14 -18.88
CA LEU A 296 16.83 11.02 -18.54
C LEU A 296 17.16 11.86 -17.30
N VAL A 297 16.66 13.09 -17.28
CA VAL A 297 16.62 13.94 -16.08
C VAL A 297 15.17 14.39 -15.89
N GLU A 298 14.59 14.02 -14.77
CA GLU A 298 13.26 14.46 -14.36
C GLU A 298 13.39 15.63 -13.38
N GLU A 299 12.92 16.81 -13.79
CA GLU A 299 12.85 18.00 -12.92
C GLU A 299 11.42 18.16 -12.40
N LEU A 300 11.20 17.89 -11.13
CA LEU A 300 9.88 17.97 -10.48
C LEU A 300 9.69 19.25 -9.65
N GLY A 301 10.53 20.24 -9.87
CA GLY A 301 10.51 21.50 -9.16
C GLY A 301 11.37 21.51 -7.89
N ALA A 302 10.91 20.87 -6.81
CA ALA A 302 11.67 20.78 -5.57
C ALA A 302 12.73 19.67 -5.58
N ASP A 303 12.49 18.62 -6.35
CA ASP A 303 13.35 17.45 -6.51
C ASP A 303 13.67 17.22 -7.98
N SER A 304 14.83 16.63 -8.26
CA SER A 304 15.21 16.13 -9.57
C SER A 304 15.72 14.68 -9.43
N TYR A 305 15.54 13.89 -10.48
CA TYR A 305 16.07 12.53 -10.55
C TYR A 305 16.83 12.34 -11.84
N ILE A 306 18.02 11.75 -11.73
CA ILE A 306 18.94 11.48 -12.81
C ILE A 306 18.93 9.98 -13.06
N TYR A 307 18.58 9.58 -14.27
CA TYR A 307 18.60 8.21 -14.73
C TYR A 307 19.83 8.01 -15.59
N ALA A 308 20.67 7.06 -15.22
CA ALA A 308 21.88 6.75 -15.96
C ALA A 308 21.92 5.26 -16.33
N GLU A 309 22.18 4.98 -17.60
CA GLU A 309 22.40 3.61 -18.08
C GLU A 309 23.81 3.16 -17.74
N THR A 310 23.92 2.01 -17.07
CA THR A 310 25.19 1.44 -16.61
C THR A 310 25.32 -0.03 -17.02
N ASP A 311 26.48 -0.61 -16.81
CA ASP A 311 26.70 -2.07 -17.02
C ASP A 311 25.84 -2.96 -16.09
N TYR A 312 25.28 -2.37 -15.03
CA TYR A 312 24.42 -3.06 -14.04
C TYR A 312 22.93 -2.78 -14.24
N GLY A 313 22.56 -2.08 -15.31
CA GLY A 313 21.22 -1.58 -15.60
C GLY A 313 21.05 -0.10 -15.30
N THR A 314 19.82 0.41 -15.41
CA THR A 314 19.50 1.81 -15.15
C THR A 314 19.61 2.12 -13.66
N LEU A 315 20.44 3.08 -13.28
CA LEU A 315 20.51 3.62 -11.94
C LEU A 315 19.82 4.98 -11.84
N VAL A 316 19.10 5.19 -10.77
CA VAL A 316 18.41 6.44 -10.45
C VAL A 316 19.06 7.07 -9.24
N ALA A 317 19.50 8.33 -9.37
CA ALA A 317 20.00 9.12 -8.25
C ALA A 317 19.13 10.37 -8.07
N ARG A 318 18.98 10.84 -6.83
CA ARG A 318 18.40 12.15 -6.58
C ARG A 318 19.40 13.23 -6.93
N GLY A 319 19.00 14.17 -7.79
CA GLY A 319 19.83 15.32 -8.17
C GLY A 319 20.12 16.23 -7.00
N GLY A 320 21.33 16.78 -6.96
CA GLY A 320 21.76 17.78 -5.98
C GLY A 320 21.22 19.19 -6.27
N ALA A 321 21.51 20.11 -5.37
CA ALA A 321 21.26 21.54 -5.62
C ALA A 321 22.29 22.07 -6.62
N GLY A 322 21.86 22.42 -7.82
CA GLY A 322 22.70 22.96 -8.89
C GLY A 322 22.28 22.52 -10.29
N ALA A 323 23.15 22.79 -11.26
CA ALA A 323 22.92 22.34 -12.63
C ALA A 323 22.96 20.81 -12.70
N GLN A 324 21.94 20.23 -13.34
CA GLN A 324 21.90 18.80 -13.56
C GLN A 324 22.74 18.42 -14.80
N PRO A 325 23.29 17.19 -14.85
CA PRO A 325 24.03 16.72 -16.01
C PRO A 325 23.11 16.67 -17.26
N ALA A 326 23.71 16.87 -18.42
CA ALA A 326 23.00 16.78 -19.70
C ALA A 326 22.72 15.31 -20.07
N ILE A 327 21.65 15.08 -20.84
CA ILE A 327 21.40 13.77 -21.45
C ILE A 327 22.57 13.42 -22.38
N GLY A 328 23.08 12.19 -22.28
CA GLY A 328 24.27 11.73 -23.00
C GLY A 328 25.59 12.02 -22.26
N GLU A 329 25.56 12.74 -21.15
CA GLU A 329 26.75 12.99 -20.34
C GLU A 329 27.15 11.76 -19.55
N THR A 330 28.45 11.49 -19.46
CA THR A 330 28.96 10.41 -18.62
C THR A 330 29.07 10.88 -17.18
N VAL A 331 28.49 10.13 -16.27
CA VAL A 331 28.51 10.39 -14.82
C VAL A 331 29.04 9.19 -14.05
N VAL A 332 29.50 9.45 -12.83
CA VAL A 332 29.87 8.40 -11.87
C VAL A 332 28.91 8.45 -10.69
N LEU A 333 28.25 7.32 -10.43
CA LEU A 333 27.33 7.17 -9.30
C LEU A 333 28.01 6.40 -8.19
N SER A 334 27.95 6.95 -6.97
CA SER A 334 28.51 6.31 -5.78
C SER A 334 27.63 6.54 -4.55
N PRO A 335 27.66 5.65 -3.57
CA PRO A 335 26.94 5.86 -2.32
C PRO A 335 27.42 7.12 -1.59
N ALA A 336 26.48 7.92 -1.10
CA ALA A 336 26.77 9.05 -0.23
C ALA A 336 27.38 8.58 1.10
N ALA A 337 28.10 9.46 1.78
CA ALA A 337 28.63 9.15 3.11
C ALA A 337 27.49 8.79 4.08
N GLY A 338 27.56 7.61 4.68
CA GLY A 338 26.52 7.09 5.57
C GLY A 338 25.28 6.53 4.84
N ALA A 339 25.37 6.32 3.53
CA ALA A 339 24.34 5.63 2.76
C ALA A 339 24.08 4.24 3.33
N ARG A 340 22.79 3.87 3.41
CA ARG A 340 22.41 2.50 3.78
C ARG A 340 22.38 1.64 2.53
N ILE A 341 23.20 0.60 2.51
CA ILE A 341 23.25 -0.41 1.46
C ILE A 341 22.50 -1.64 1.95
N HIS A 342 21.71 -2.24 1.05
CA HIS A 342 20.98 -3.47 1.32
C HIS A 342 21.55 -4.59 0.45
N PHE A 343 21.54 -5.79 1.01
CA PHE A 343 21.99 -6.98 0.29
C PHE A 343 20.86 -8.00 0.27
N PHE A 344 20.60 -8.57 -0.92
CA PHE A 344 19.61 -9.63 -1.10
C PHE A 344 20.24 -10.79 -1.85
N ASP A 345 19.91 -12.01 -1.45
CA ASP A 345 20.29 -13.22 -2.15
C ASP A 345 19.60 -13.26 -3.53
N ALA A 346 20.35 -13.43 -4.61
CA ALA A 346 19.80 -13.34 -5.96
C ALA A 346 18.79 -14.45 -6.30
N GLN A 347 18.90 -15.63 -5.67
CA GLN A 347 18.00 -16.76 -5.93
C GLN A 347 16.72 -16.66 -5.11
N THR A 348 16.85 -16.41 -3.81
CA THR A 348 15.71 -16.36 -2.90
C THR A 348 15.06 -14.99 -2.82
N GLN A 349 15.76 -13.94 -3.29
CA GLN A 349 15.44 -12.52 -3.17
C GLN A 349 15.30 -12.04 -1.72
N LYS A 350 15.59 -12.88 -0.73
CA LYS A 350 15.52 -12.51 0.68
C LYS A 350 16.71 -11.62 1.08
N ARG A 351 16.47 -10.71 2.00
CA ARG A 351 17.52 -9.88 2.58
C ARG A 351 18.58 -10.75 3.26
N VAL A 352 19.86 -10.40 3.08
CA VAL A 352 21.00 -11.05 3.69
C VAL A 352 21.88 -10.01 4.34
N GLY A 353 22.36 -10.27 5.57
CA GLY A 353 23.14 -9.29 6.33
C GLY A 353 22.24 -8.18 6.89
N GLY A 354 22.46 -7.80 8.11
CA GLY A 354 21.61 -6.89 8.89
C GLY A 354 21.08 -7.64 10.09
N ASP A 355 20.88 -6.97 11.21
CA ASP A 355 20.47 -7.55 12.47
C ASP A 355 19.23 -8.41 12.27
N GLY A 356 19.44 -9.73 12.37
CA GLY A 356 18.40 -10.71 12.08
C GLY A 356 17.19 -10.49 12.97
N ARG A 357 16.05 -10.18 12.35
CA ARG A 357 14.76 -10.61 12.87
C ARG A 357 14.59 -12.06 12.41
N GLY A 358 14.94 -13.01 13.30
CA GLY A 358 14.65 -14.43 13.17
C GLY A 358 13.22 -14.71 13.54
#